data_8123d1bd0fee7417953da393d8fef991
#
_entry.id   8123d1bd0fee7417953da393d8fef991
#
_cell.length_a   1.000
_cell.length_b   1.000
_cell.length_c   1.000
_cell.angle_alpha   90.00
_cell.angle_beta   90.00
_cell.angle_gamma   90.00
#
_symmetry.space_group_name_H-M   'P 1'
#
loop_
_entity.id
_entity.type
_entity.pdbx_description
1 polymer ?
#
loop_
_entity_poly.entity_id
_entity_poly.type
_entity_poly.pdbx_seq_one_letter_code
_entity_poly.pdbx_strand_id
1 'polypeptide(L)'
;MTDQPPARIRVDERGDDVVRARETLATAYAGISWTADTTDVPFTYRYAAAGDDAMTLRAVQFDGRLTGEMPAGEDFVVQWITRGSGILDLGRQELHLQAGRPQMWPNQAFRFDFRDYDQRLVQVNRHAVDEVASERGVTVAGTRFDHTAQPSDTAMRQWRQTVHLISATTMDRAASPLLQAEMGRLAAVSFLELYPQATADFPTALLLPRNARIRHVVEYVHEHAHLPITSTDLAALANLSLRALQASFGRVLGMSPNAYIRSVRLDRIRTELVHGEPSATAVADVARHWGFAHAGRFSAAYAKQFGEYPSETLRRA
;
A
#
# COMPACT_ATOMS: atom_id res chain seq x y z
N MET A 1 -29.78 -1.03 -12.82
CA MET A 1 -28.42 -1.56 -12.51
C MET A 1 -28.61 -3.04 -12.27
N THR A 2 -28.18 -3.88 -13.21
CA THR A 2 -28.25 -5.34 -13.11
C THR A 2 -27.23 -5.79 -12.10
N ASP A 3 -27.73 -6.24 -10.96
CA ASP A 3 -26.94 -6.84 -9.88
C ASP A 3 -26.48 -8.24 -10.35
N GLN A 4 -25.41 -8.29 -11.12
CA GLN A 4 -24.80 -9.52 -11.56
C GLN A 4 -23.90 -10.00 -10.41
N PRO A 5 -24.10 -11.22 -9.88
CA PRO A 5 -23.27 -11.70 -8.80
C PRO A 5 -21.79 -11.66 -9.23
N PRO A 6 -20.86 -11.31 -8.32
CA PRO A 6 -19.44 -11.19 -8.64
C PRO A 6 -18.91 -12.50 -9.25
N ALA A 7 -18.04 -12.36 -10.24
CA ALA A 7 -17.44 -13.50 -10.93
C ALA A 7 -16.59 -14.30 -9.94
N ARG A 8 -16.94 -15.58 -9.74
CA ARG A 8 -16.20 -16.47 -8.84
C ARG A 8 -14.90 -16.91 -9.48
N ILE A 9 -13.81 -16.67 -8.79
CA ILE A 9 -12.47 -17.18 -9.13
C ILE A 9 -12.28 -18.54 -8.45
N ARG A 10 -11.90 -19.56 -9.24
CA ARG A 10 -11.47 -20.84 -8.70
C ARG A 10 -10.46 -21.51 -9.63
N VAL A 11 -9.23 -21.61 -9.18
CA VAL A 11 -8.11 -22.23 -9.90
C VAL A 11 -7.43 -23.23 -8.97
N ASP A 12 -7.02 -24.38 -9.48
CA ASP A 12 -6.13 -25.34 -8.81
C ASP A 12 -5.31 -26.02 -9.92
N GLU A 13 -4.08 -25.57 -10.11
CA GLU A 13 -3.15 -26.08 -11.12
C GLU A 13 -1.90 -26.62 -10.42
N ARG A 14 -1.40 -27.74 -10.90
CA ARG A 14 -0.22 -28.42 -10.37
C ARG A 14 0.55 -29.15 -11.48
N GLY A 15 1.83 -29.37 -11.26
CA GLY A 15 2.69 -30.07 -12.22
C GLY A 15 4.13 -30.12 -11.75
N ASP A 16 4.97 -30.61 -12.66
CA ASP A 16 6.40 -30.83 -12.49
C ASP A 16 7.26 -30.18 -13.60
N ASP A 17 6.61 -29.35 -14.45
CA ASP A 17 7.28 -28.58 -15.50
C ASP A 17 7.57 -27.15 -15.02
N VAL A 18 8.84 -26.80 -14.88
CA VAL A 18 9.27 -25.50 -14.36
C VAL A 18 8.94 -24.34 -15.31
N VAL A 19 8.95 -24.59 -16.63
CA VAL A 19 8.62 -23.55 -17.63
C VAL A 19 7.13 -23.22 -17.57
N ARG A 20 6.31 -24.26 -17.56
CA ARG A 20 4.85 -24.11 -17.40
C ARG A 20 4.48 -23.46 -16.08
N ALA A 21 5.13 -23.86 -14.98
CA ALA A 21 4.92 -23.24 -13.66
C ALA A 21 5.19 -21.74 -13.68
N ARG A 22 6.33 -21.32 -14.27
CA ARG A 22 6.66 -19.91 -14.44
C ARG A 22 5.61 -19.16 -15.27
N GLU A 23 5.18 -19.73 -16.40
CA GLU A 23 4.19 -19.10 -17.28
C GLU A 23 2.83 -18.95 -16.58
N THR A 24 2.37 -19.99 -15.88
CA THR A 24 1.14 -19.97 -15.09
C THR A 24 1.19 -18.85 -14.04
N LEU A 25 2.26 -18.79 -13.25
CA LEU A 25 2.39 -17.80 -12.20
C LEU A 25 2.60 -16.40 -12.76
N ALA A 26 3.45 -16.21 -13.79
CA ALA A 26 3.64 -14.91 -14.42
C ALA A 26 2.32 -14.36 -14.99
N THR A 27 1.50 -15.20 -15.62
CA THR A 27 0.17 -14.80 -16.10
C THR A 27 -0.76 -14.44 -14.95
N ALA A 28 -0.79 -15.24 -13.87
CA ALA A 28 -1.69 -15.03 -12.74
C ALA A 28 -1.39 -13.74 -11.95
N TYR A 29 -0.16 -13.24 -12.04
CA TYR A 29 0.29 -12.04 -11.32
C TYR A 29 0.66 -10.87 -12.24
N ALA A 30 0.40 -10.98 -13.55
CA ALA A 30 0.85 -10.02 -14.57
C ALA A 30 2.37 -9.72 -14.47
N GLY A 31 3.15 -10.75 -14.13
CA GLY A 31 4.57 -10.64 -13.80
C GLY A 31 5.44 -10.26 -14.99
N ILE A 32 6.52 -9.54 -14.71
CA ILE A 32 7.45 -9.03 -15.72
C ILE A 32 8.81 -9.71 -15.56
N SER A 33 9.35 -10.23 -16.67
CA SER A 33 10.71 -10.82 -16.73
C SER A 33 10.98 -11.90 -15.67
N TRP A 34 10.02 -12.81 -15.48
CA TRP A 34 10.16 -13.88 -14.50
C TRP A 34 11.09 -14.98 -15.02
N THR A 35 11.98 -15.43 -14.14
CA THR A 35 12.86 -16.59 -14.37
C THR A 35 12.61 -17.64 -13.29
N ALA A 36 12.71 -18.90 -13.69
CA ALA A 36 12.51 -20.04 -12.81
C ALA A 36 13.61 -21.08 -13.05
N ASP A 37 14.24 -21.52 -11.96
CA ASP A 37 15.29 -22.51 -11.96
C ASP A 37 14.95 -23.64 -10.99
N THR A 38 15.38 -24.87 -11.32
CA THR A 38 15.29 -25.99 -10.39
C THR A 38 16.38 -25.90 -9.33
N THR A 39 16.14 -26.49 -8.17
CA THR A 39 17.11 -26.64 -7.08
C THR A 39 17.50 -28.13 -6.93
N ASP A 40 18.17 -28.48 -5.82
CA ASP A 40 18.52 -29.87 -5.54
C ASP A 40 17.30 -30.75 -5.17
N VAL A 41 16.13 -30.11 -5.00
CA VAL A 41 14.85 -30.81 -4.70
C VAL A 41 14.15 -31.15 -6.01
N PRO A 42 13.51 -32.33 -6.15
CA PRO A 42 12.67 -32.62 -7.30
C PRO A 42 11.60 -31.57 -7.48
N PHE A 43 11.52 -30.96 -8.69
CA PHE A 43 10.63 -29.87 -8.97
C PHE A 43 9.18 -30.30 -8.98
N THR A 44 8.37 -29.63 -8.18
CA THR A 44 6.90 -29.65 -8.26
C THR A 44 6.35 -28.25 -7.98
N TYR A 45 5.18 -27.96 -8.54
CA TYR A 45 4.47 -26.73 -8.22
C TYR A 45 2.98 -26.94 -8.03
N ARG A 46 2.37 -26.08 -7.25
CA ARG A 46 0.93 -25.92 -7.18
C ARG A 46 0.56 -24.47 -7.08
N TYR A 47 -0.41 -24.04 -7.87
CA TYR A 47 -1.06 -22.75 -7.78
C TYR A 47 -2.56 -22.95 -7.56
N ALA A 48 -3.09 -22.38 -6.50
CA ALA A 48 -4.53 -22.39 -6.23
C ALA A 48 -5.01 -20.96 -5.93
N ALA A 49 -6.17 -20.60 -6.45
CA ALA A 49 -6.84 -19.34 -6.17
C ALA A 49 -8.34 -19.56 -5.99
N ALA A 50 -8.94 -18.87 -5.02
CA ALA A 50 -10.37 -18.89 -4.77
C ALA A 50 -10.84 -17.54 -4.21
N GLY A 51 -12.03 -17.08 -4.63
CA GLY A 51 -12.59 -15.80 -4.20
C GLY A 51 -13.45 -15.16 -5.26
N ASP A 52 -13.44 -13.85 -5.28
CA ASP A 52 -14.15 -13.00 -6.22
C ASP A 52 -13.38 -11.68 -6.46
N ASP A 53 -14.05 -10.70 -7.08
CA ASP A 53 -13.44 -9.39 -7.41
C ASP A 53 -13.12 -8.55 -6.14
N ALA A 54 -13.80 -8.80 -5.02
CA ALA A 54 -13.56 -8.07 -3.77
C ALA A 54 -12.36 -8.64 -3.00
N MET A 55 -12.15 -9.96 -3.07
CA MET A 55 -11.08 -10.64 -2.35
C MET A 55 -10.72 -11.99 -2.99
N THR A 56 -9.43 -12.25 -3.11
CA THR A 56 -8.91 -13.54 -3.58
C THR A 56 -7.91 -14.13 -2.60
N LEU A 57 -8.14 -15.39 -2.22
CA LEU A 57 -7.16 -16.22 -1.52
C LEU A 57 -6.31 -16.95 -2.55
N ARG A 58 -4.99 -16.94 -2.35
CA ARG A 58 -4.06 -17.66 -3.23
C ARG A 58 -3.10 -18.50 -2.42
N ALA A 59 -2.70 -19.62 -2.98
CA ALA A 59 -1.69 -20.52 -2.45
C ALA A 59 -0.71 -20.89 -3.56
N VAL A 60 0.57 -20.78 -3.28
CA VAL A 60 1.65 -21.15 -4.21
C VAL A 60 2.60 -22.07 -3.49
N GLN A 61 2.85 -23.25 -4.05
CA GLN A 61 3.96 -24.11 -3.72
C GLN A 61 4.89 -24.15 -4.95
N PHE A 62 6.18 -23.99 -4.75
CA PHE A 62 7.16 -23.99 -5.83
C PHE A 62 8.49 -24.54 -5.29
N ASP A 63 8.86 -25.74 -5.74
CA ASP A 63 10.07 -26.42 -5.34
C ASP A 63 11.20 -26.07 -6.33
N GLY A 64 11.70 -24.85 -6.23
CA GLY A 64 12.69 -24.27 -7.11
C GLY A 64 12.95 -22.82 -6.74
N ARG A 65 13.72 -22.11 -7.55
CA ARG A 65 13.94 -20.68 -7.40
C ARG A 65 13.10 -19.91 -8.42
N LEU A 66 12.37 -18.91 -7.97
CA LEU A 66 11.56 -18.03 -8.81
C LEU A 66 11.96 -16.58 -8.52
N THR A 67 12.38 -15.86 -9.57
CA THR A 67 12.74 -14.44 -9.47
C THR A 67 12.03 -13.65 -10.55
N GLY A 68 11.87 -12.34 -10.33
CA GLY A 68 11.26 -11.49 -11.33
C GLY A 68 10.84 -10.15 -10.75
N GLU A 69 10.00 -9.46 -11.50
CA GLU A 69 9.41 -8.18 -11.11
C GLU A 69 7.90 -8.31 -11.07
N MET A 70 7.33 -7.79 -9.99
CA MET A 70 5.89 -7.56 -9.83
C MET A 70 5.56 -6.15 -10.28
N PRO A 71 4.57 -5.95 -11.16
CA PRO A 71 4.10 -4.61 -11.48
C PRO A 71 3.47 -3.93 -10.27
N ALA A 72 3.36 -2.61 -10.32
CA ALA A 72 2.52 -1.89 -9.37
C ALA A 72 1.07 -2.37 -9.52
N GLY A 73 0.47 -2.82 -8.43
CA GLY A 73 -0.93 -3.26 -8.37
C GLY A 73 -1.82 -2.19 -7.73
N GLU A 74 -3.10 -2.21 -8.07
CA GLU A 74 -4.10 -1.37 -7.41
C GLU A 74 -4.56 -1.97 -6.08
N ASP A 75 -4.60 -3.31 -5.99
CA ASP A 75 -5.07 -4.05 -4.83
C ASP A 75 -4.00 -4.22 -3.76
N PHE A 76 -4.44 -4.47 -2.54
CA PHE A 76 -3.56 -4.78 -1.43
C PHE A 76 -3.35 -6.29 -1.33
N VAL A 77 -2.09 -6.71 -1.23
CA VAL A 77 -1.73 -8.12 -1.08
C VAL A 77 -0.96 -8.32 0.22
N VAL A 78 -1.48 -9.19 1.07
CA VAL A 78 -0.79 -9.67 2.28
C VAL A 78 -0.40 -11.12 2.08
N GLN A 79 0.87 -11.41 2.21
CA GLN A 79 1.42 -12.76 2.04
C GLN A 79 2.14 -13.24 3.29
N TRP A 80 2.33 -14.55 3.40
CA TRP A 80 3.26 -15.19 4.33
C TRP A 80 3.75 -16.49 3.73
N ILE A 81 4.97 -16.86 4.06
CA ILE A 81 5.52 -18.17 3.71
C ILE A 81 5.31 -19.14 4.87
N THR A 82 5.09 -20.40 4.57
CA THR A 82 5.03 -21.51 5.54
C THR A 82 6.26 -22.41 5.44
N ARG A 83 6.97 -22.37 4.31
CA ARG A 83 8.21 -23.09 4.02
C ARG A 83 9.08 -22.27 3.07
N GLY A 84 10.39 -22.54 3.06
CA GLY A 84 11.35 -21.92 2.16
C GLY A 84 11.76 -20.52 2.56
N SER A 85 12.23 -19.75 1.59
CA SER A 85 12.68 -18.38 1.78
C SER A 85 12.17 -17.44 0.70
N GLY A 86 12.10 -16.15 1.01
CA GLY A 86 11.70 -15.14 0.06
C GLY A 86 12.21 -13.77 0.47
N ILE A 87 12.53 -12.95 -0.55
CA ILE A 87 12.93 -11.57 -0.42
C ILE A 87 12.04 -10.74 -1.32
N LEU A 88 11.46 -9.67 -0.79
CA LEU A 88 10.71 -8.66 -1.52
C LEU A 88 11.51 -7.37 -1.63
N ASP A 89 11.19 -6.55 -2.63
CA ASP A 89 11.78 -5.22 -2.89
C ASP A 89 13.31 -5.25 -3.02
N LEU A 90 13.80 -6.24 -3.76
CA LEU A 90 15.22 -6.54 -3.96
C LEU A 90 15.94 -5.32 -4.56
N GLY A 91 17.02 -4.89 -3.91
CA GLY A 91 17.84 -3.76 -4.34
C GLY A 91 17.34 -2.37 -3.88
N ARG A 92 16.26 -2.33 -3.07
CA ARG A 92 15.73 -1.09 -2.46
C ARG A 92 15.62 -1.23 -0.95
N GLN A 93 14.46 -1.69 -0.46
CA GLN A 93 14.18 -1.98 0.95
C GLN A 93 13.95 -3.48 1.10
N GLU A 94 15.00 -4.26 1.02
CA GLU A 94 14.92 -5.72 1.05
C GLU A 94 14.20 -6.23 2.29
N LEU A 95 13.08 -6.90 2.08
CA LEU A 95 12.27 -7.49 3.12
C LEU A 95 12.43 -9.00 3.08
N HIS A 96 13.21 -9.54 4.00
CA HIS A 96 13.36 -10.98 4.18
C HIS A 96 12.13 -11.54 4.88
N LEU A 97 11.43 -12.44 4.19
CA LEU A 97 10.20 -13.05 4.72
C LEU A 97 10.53 -14.00 5.88
N GLN A 98 9.76 -13.87 6.93
CA GLN A 98 9.79 -14.78 8.08
C GLN A 98 8.61 -15.74 8.03
N ALA A 99 8.84 -17.05 8.24
CA ALA A 99 7.80 -18.04 8.21
C ALA A 99 6.65 -17.71 9.19
N GLY A 100 5.43 -17.76 8.68
CA GLY A 100 4.20 -17.48 9.43
C GLY A 100 3.95 -16.01 9.77
N ARG A 101 4.80 -15.07 9.34
CA ARG A 101 4.56 -13.63 9.52
C ARG A 101 3.94 -13.02 8.28
N PRO A 102 2.81 -12.32 8.41
CA PRO A 102 2.20 -11.60 7.30
C PRO A 102 3.08 -10.42 6.89
N GLN A 103 3.25 -10.25 5.59
CA GLN A 103 3.99 -9.17 4.97
C GLN A 103 3.17 -8.60 3.81
N MET A 104 2.91 -7.30 3.83
CA MET A 104 2.25 -6.61 2.73
C MET A 104 3.23 -6.42 1.57
N TRP A 105 2.73 -6.53 0.35
CA TRP A 105 3.50 -6.19 -0.83
C TRP A 105 3.75 -4.68 -0.93
N PRO A 106 4.90 -4.26 -1.50
CA PRO A 106 5.13 -2.86 -1.85
C PRO A 106 4.01 -2.30 -2.74
N ASN A 107 3.64 -1.04 -2.51
CA ASN A 107 2.61 -0.35 -3.30
C ASN A 107 3.08 0.09 -4.70
N GLN A 108 4.30 -0.24 -5.08
CA GLN A 108 4.97 0.07 -6.33
C GLN A 108 5.51 -1.21 -6.96
N ALA A 109 5.96 -1.15 -8.22
CA ALA A 109 6.65 -2.26 -8.83
C ALA A 109 7.90 -2.65 -8.01
N PHE A 110 8.09 -3.94 -7.80
CA PHE A 110 9.18 -4.44 -6.97
C PHE A 110 9.74 -5.76 -7.51
N ARG A 111 11.03 -6.01 -7.24
CA ARG A 111 11.69 -7.27 -7.57
C ARG A 111 11.62 -8.23 -6.39
N PHE A 112 11.59 -9.52 -6.69
CA PHE A 112 11.53 -10.58 -5.68
C PHE A 112 12.48 -11.73 -6.00
N ASP A 113 12.83 -12.51 -4.96
CA ASP A 113 13.56 -13.77 -5.05
C ASP A 113 12.98 -14.77 -4.04
N PHE A 114 12.37 -15.83 -4.52
CA PHE A 114 11.80 -16.90 -3.71
C PHE A 114 12.50 -18.22 -3.99
N ARG A 115 12.69 -19.05 -2.94
CA ARG A 115 13.34 -20.35 -3.05
C ARG A 115 12.64 -21.43 -2.24
N ASP A 116 12.32 -22.56 -2.92
CA ASP A 116 11.74 -23.78 -2.34
C ASP A 116 10.58 -23.48 -1.38
N TYR A 117 9.64 -22.64 -1.82
CA TYR A 117 8.70 -21.96 -0.96
C TYR A 117 7.28 -22.51 -1.02
N ASP A 118 6.57 -22.35 0.08
CA ASP A 118 5.13 -22.50 0.19
C ASP A 118 4.56 -21.21 0.76
N GLN A 119 3.69 -20.56 0.00
CA GLN A 119 3.20 -19.22 0.24
C GLN A 119 1.68 -19.19 0.26
N ARG A 120 1.14 -18.36 1.12
CA ARG A 120 -0.27 -17.99 1.17
C ARG A 120 -0.40 -16.49 0.98
N LEU A 121 -1.45 -16.08 0.27
CA LEU A 121 -1.73 -14.68 -0.01
C LEU A 121 -3.23 -14.41 0.16
N VAL A 122 -3.52 -13.22 0.65
CA VAL A 122 -4.85 -12.60 0.62
C VAL A 122 -4.71 -11.33 -0.19
N GLN A 123 -5.37 -11.27 -1.34
CA GLN A 123 -5.50 -10.05 -2.13
C GLN A 123 -6.85 -9.43 -1.81
N VAL A 124 -6.85 -8.16 -1.45
CA VAL A 124 -8.06 -7.39 -1.13
C VAL A 124 -8.15 -6.22 -2.09
N ASN A 125 -9.30 -6.09 -2.73
CA ASN A 125 -9.56 -5.00 -3.67
C ASN A 125 -9.47 -3.64 -2.95
N ARG A 126 -8.82 -2.67 -3.57
CA ARG A 126 -8.67 -1.31 -3.03
C ARG A 126 -10.02 -0.68 -2.68
N HIS A 127 -11.01 -0.80 -3.56
CA HIS A 127 -12.33 -0.20 -3.35
C HIS A 127 -13.01 -0.73 -2.08
N ALA A 128 -12.91 -2.05 -1.82
CA ALA A 128 -13.44 -2.65 -0.60
C ALA A 128 -12.74 -2.11 0.67
N VAL A 129 -11.44 -1.87 0.60
CA VAL A 129 -10.67 -1.25 1.71
C VAL A 129 -11.11 0.21 1.90
N ASP A 130 -11.27 0.95 0.81
CA ASP A 130 -11.65 2.36 0.82
C ASP A 130 -13.08 2.56 1.38
N GLU A 131 -14.03 1.70 1.01
CA GLU A 131 -15.39 1.70 1.56
C GLU A 131 -15.39 1.49 3.08
N VAL A 132 -14.74 0.44 3.55
CA VAL A 132 -14.65 0.13 4.99
C VAL A 132 -13.97 1.25 5.78
N ALA A 133 -12.91 1.84 5.23
CA ALA A 133 -12.22 2.95 5.87
C ALA A 133 -13.10 4.20 5.95
N SER A 134 -13.86 4.50 4.86
CA SER A 134 -14.79 5.64 4.81
C SER A 134 -15.91 5.51 5.84
N GLU A 135 -16.46 4.33 6.05
CA GLU A 135 -17.47 4.06 7.08
C GLU A 135 -16.95 4.35 8.51
N ARG A 136 -15.66 4.19 8.73
CA ARG A 136 -14.99 4.50 9.99
C ARG A 136 -14.62 5.98 10.13
N GLY A 137 -15.01 6.83 9.18
CA GLY A 137 -14.69 8.26 9.15
C GLY A 137 -13.22 8.53 8.84
N VAL A 138 -12.54 7.58 8.20
CA VAL A 138 -11.17 7.73 7.73
C VAL A 138 -11.21 8.04 6.25
N THR A 139 -10.78 9.24 5.86
CA THR A 139 -10.70 9.62 4.44
C THR A 139 -9.53 8.89 3.80
N VAL A 140 -9.83 8.02 2.85
CA VAL A 140 -8.85 7.12 2.22
C VAL A 140 -8.16 7.75 1.01
N ALA A 141 -8.58 8.94 0.57
CA ALA A 141 -7.96 9.63 -0.54
C ALA A 141 -6.47 9.87 -0.28
N GLY A 142 -5.64 9.07 -0.94
CA GLY A 142 -4.18 9.12 -0.82
C GLY A 142 -3.58 8.33 0.33
N THR A 143 -4.34 7.42 0.97
CA THR A 143 -3.81 6.56 2.05
C THR A 143 -2.70 5.68 1.53
N ARG A 144 -1.53 5.84 2.12
CA ARG A 144 -0.39 4.95 1.93
C ARG A 144 -0.27 4.06 3.15
N PHE A 145 -0.19 2.77 2.90
CA PHE A 145 0.21 1.82 3.92
C PHE A 145 1.73 1.64 3.84
N ASP A 146 2.37 1.61 4.99
CA ASP A 146 3.79 1.30 5.07
C ASP A 146 3.96 -0.22 4.99
N HIS A 147 4.42 -0.70 3.83
CA HIS A 147 4.66 -2.13 3.61
C HIS A 147 5.85 -2.65 4.43
N THR A 148 6.69 -1.76 4.99
CA THR A 148 7.81 -2.14 5.86
C THR A 148 7.40 -2.25 7.32
N ALA A 149 6.21 -1.72 7.68
CA ALA A 149 5.70 -1.78 9.03
C ALA A 149 5.49 -3.22 9.49
N GLN A 150 5.91 -3.51 10.71
CA GLN A 150 5.70 -4.82 11.33
C GLN A 150 4.39 -4.81 12.12
N PRO A 151 3.41 -5.64 11.76
CA PRO A 151 2.17 -5.77 12.52
C PRO A 151 2.42 -6.20 13.96
N SER A 152 1.63 -5.70 14.89
CA SER A 152 1.68 -6.13 16.29
C SER A 152 1.26 -7.60 16.45
N ASP A 153 1.74 -8.26 17.50
CA ASP A 153 1.37 -9.66 17.76
C ASP A 153 -0.15 -9.84 17.94
N THR A 154 -0.83 -8.83 18.47
CA THR A 154 -2.30 -8.86 18.59
C THR A 154 -2.96 -8.80 17.23
N ALA A 155 -2.56 -7.86 16.36
CA ALA A 155 -3.07 -7.76 14.99
C ALA A 155 -2.79 -9.03 14.19
N MET A 156 -1.60 -9.63 14.33
CA MET A 156 -1.26 -10.91 13.69
C MET A 156 -2.13 -12.07 14.17
N ARG A 157 -2.48 -12.13 15.45
CA ARG A 157 -3.39 -13.18 15.94
C ARG A 157 -4.80 -13.02 15.38
N GLN A 158 -5.32 -11.79 15.38
CA GLN A 158 -6.63 -11.48 14.80
C GLN A 158 -6.66 -11.79 13.30
N TRP A 159 -5.63 -11.37 12.56
CA TRP A 159 -5.47 -11.68 11.14
C TRP A 159 -5.56 -13.20 10.87
N ARG A 160 -4.80 -14.02 11.60
CA ARG A 160 -4.83 -15.49 11.39
C ARG A 160 -6.22 -16.08 11.63
N GLN A 161 -6.93 -15.64 12.69
CA GLN A 161 -8.29 -16.10 12.99
C GLN A 161 -9.26 -15.71 11.88
N THR A 162 -9.18 -14.46 11.42
CA THR A 162 -10.05 -13.95 10.35
C THR A 162 -9.78 -14.65 9.03
N VAL A 163 -8.51 -14.81 8.64
CA VAL A 163 -8.14 -15.51 7.41
C VAL A 163 -8.58 -16.98 7.44
N HIS A 164 -8.51 -17.63 8.60
CA HIS A 164 -9.02 -18.99 8.75
C HIS A 164 -10.54 -19.07 8.48
N LEU A 165 -11.33 -18.16 9.05
CA LEU A 165 -12.77 -18.04 8.80
C LEU A 165 -13.07 -17.77 7.33
N ILE A 166 -12.40 -16.77 6.75
CA ILE A 166 -12.53 -16.40 5.34
C ILE A 166 -12.24 -17.63 4.46
N SER A 167 -11.13 -18.31 4.72
CA SER A 167 -10.72 -19.47 3.93
C SER A 167 -11.75 -20.61 4.02
N ALA A 168 -12.22 -20.93 5.22
CA ALA A 168 -13.24 -21.96 5.42
C ALA A 168 -14.53 -21.63 4.65
N THR A 169 -15.00 -20.38 4.73
CA THR A 169 -16.23 -19.93 4.05
C THR A 169 -16.06 -19.88 2.53
N THR A 170 -14.93 -19.36 2.01
CA THR A 170 -14.67 -19.25 0.57
C THR A 170 -14.51 -20.62 -0.08
N MET A 171 -13.97 -21.60 0.64
CA MET A 171 -13.79 -22.98 0.15
C MET A 171 -15.08 -23.81 0.25
N ASP A 172 -16.00 -23.42 1.10
CA ASP A 172 -17.29 -24.11 1.24
C ASP A 172 -18.20 -23.81 0.05
N ARG A 173 -18.53 -24.87 -0.72
CA ARG A 173 -19.45 -24.76 -1.86
C ARG A 173 -20.90 -24.55 -1.45
N ALA A 174 -21.24 -24.88 -0.21
CA ALA A 174 -22.59 -24.71 0.35
C ALA A 174 -22.80 -23.33 0.97
N ALA A 175 -21.74 -22.54 1.15
CA ALA A 175 -21.87 -21.20 1.68
C ALA A 175 -22.73 -20.30 0.77
N SER A 176 -23.66 -19.57 1.39
CA SER A 176 -24.57 -18.68 0.64
C SER A 176 -23.79 -17.57 -0.09
N PRO A 177 -24.27 -17.08 -1.25
CA PRO A 177 -23.63 -15.97 -1.95
C PRO A 177 -23.47 -14.72 -1.07
N LEU A 178 -24.45 -14.43 -0.20
CA LEU A 178 -24.38 -13.32 0.74
C LEU A 178 -23.22 -13.48 1.72
N LEU A 179 -23.08 -14.67 2.31
CA LEU A 179 -21.98 -14.92 3.25
C LEU A 179 -20.60 -14.81 2.56
N GLN A 180 -20.53 -15.25 1.31
CA GLN A 180 -19.28 -15.15 0.54
C GLN A 180 -18.94 -13.69 0.20
N ALA A 181 -19.92 -12.84 -0.15
CA ALA A 181 -19.71 -11.42 -0.38
C ALA A 181 -19.19 -10.68 0.88
N GLU A 182 -19.66 -11.08 2.07
CA GLU A 182 -19.18 -10.52 3.33
C GLU A 182 -17.71 -10.86 3.64
N MET A 183 -17.15 -11.90 3.01
CA MET A 183 -15.74 -12.26 3.22
C MET A 183 -14.78 -11.20 2.67
N GLY A 184 -15.11 -10.56 1.55
CA GLY A 184 -14.34 -9.43 1.01
C GLY A 184 -14.30 -8.25 1.98
N ARG A 185 -15.46 -7.89 2.53
CA ARG A 185 -15.56 -6.84 3.56
C ARG A 185 -14.78 -7.20 4.83
N LEU A 186 -14.89 -8.45 5.30
CA LEU A 186 -14.16 -8.91 6.47
C LEU A 186 -12.64 -8.90 6.24
N ALA A 187 -12.19 -9.24 5.03
CA ALA A 187 -10.78 -9.14 4.63
C ALA A 187 -10.30 -7.70 4.67
N ALA A 188 -11.08 -6.74 4.17
CA ALA A 188 -10.76 -5.32 4.20
C ALA A 188 -10.66 -4.78 5.64
N VAL A 189 -11.63 -5.13 6.51
CA VAL A 189 -11.57 -4.79 7.95
C VAL A 189 -10.29 -5.34 8.58
N SER A 190 -9.99 -6.62 8.35
CA SER A 190 -8.83 -7.28 8.93
C SER A 190 -7.51 -6.73 8.41
N PHE A 191 -7.47 -6.33 7.14
CA PHE A 191 -6.32 -5.63 6.54
C PHE A 191 -6.06 -4.28 7.23
N LEU A 192 -7.09 -3.47 7.45
CA LEU A 192 -6.99 -2.17 8.13
C LEU A 192 -6.54 -2.29 9.59
N GLU A 193 -6.86 -3.39 10.27
CA GLU A 193 -6.38 -3.67 11.63
C GLU A 193 -4.94 -4.19 11.62
N LEU A 194 -4.54 -4.92 10.56
CA LEU A 194 -3.19 -5.48 10.43
C LEU A 194 -2.17 -4.40 10.08
N TYR A 195 -2.53 -3.53 9.12
CA TYR A 195 -1.73 -2.40 8.66
C TYR A 195 -2.54 -1.12 8.89
N PRO A 196 -2.51 -0.58 10.13
CA PRO A 196 -3.13 0.70 10.37
C PRO A 196 -2.54 1.69 9.38
N GLN A 197 -3.42 2.44 8.75
CA GLN A 197 -3.03 3.44 7.78
C GLN A 197 -1.86 4.23 8.37
N ALA A 198 -0.77 4.37 7.63
CA ALA A 198 0.12 5.49 7.84
C ALA A 198 -0.72 6.75 7.53
N THR A 199 -1.60 7.11 8.45
CA THR A 199 -2.01 8.50 8.56
C THR A 199 -0.69 9.23 8.53
N ALA A 200 -0.47 10.10 7.54
CA ALA A 200 0.54 11.13 7.70
C ALA A 200 0.50 11.44 9.19
N ASP A 201 1.63 11.33 9.93
CA ASP A 201 1.66 11.37 11.40
C ASP A 201 0.79 12.51 11.92
N PHE A 202 -0.53 12.27 11.90
CA PHE A 202 -1.45 13.22 12.49
C PHE A 202 -1.23 13.07 13.99
N PRO A 203 -0.69 14.07 14.64
CA PRO A 203 -0.57 14.06 16.07
C PRO A 203 -1.88 13.54 16.63
N THR A 204 -1.85 12.59 17.57
CA THR A 204 -3.04 12.04 18.25
C THR A 204 -4.03 13.12 18.66
N ALA A 205 -3.52 14.34 18.87
CA ALA A 205 -4.30 15.55 19.09
C ALA A 205 -5.34 15.84 17.99
N LEU A 206 -5.08 15.51 16.72
CA LEU A 206 -6.04 15.72 15.61
C LEU A 206 -7.24 14.78 15.67
N LEU A 207 -7.08 13.62 16.29
CA LEU A 207 -8.16 12.63 16.45
C LEU A 207 -9.19 13.05 17.50
N LEU A 208 -8.87 14.02 18.35
CA LEU A 208 -9.80 14.51 19.38
C LEU A 208 -10.96 15.28 18.72
N PRO A 209 -12.22 15.07 19.15
CA PRO A 209 -13.40 15.74 18.60
C PRO A 209 -13.29 17.26 18.54
N ARG A 210 -12.65 17.88 19.55
CA ARG A 210 -12.41 19.34 19.59
C ARG A 210 -11.52 19.87 18.47
N ASN A 211 -10.75 19.01 17.82
CA ASN A 211 -9.85 19.35 16.72
C ASN A 211 -10.39 18.93 15.35
N ALA A 212 -11.64 18.48 15.24
CA ALA A 212 -12.26 18.01 14.01
C ALA A 212 -12.15 19.01 12.84
N ARG A 213 -12.30 20.33 13.14
CA ARG A 213 -12.13 21.38 12.11
C ARG A 213 -10.70 21.46 11.57
N ILE A 214 -9.69 21.29 12.45
CA ILE A 214 -8.28 21.31 12.04
C ILE A 214 -7.96 20.01 11.28
N ARG A 215 -8.50 18.88 11.70
CA ARG A 215 -8.39 17.62 10.97
C ARG A 215 -8.92 17.76 9.55
N HIS A 216 -10.11 18.30 9.37
CA HIS A 216 -10.70 18.54 8.05
C HIS A 216 -9.83 19.45 7.15
N VAL A 217 -9.22 20.50 7.73
CA VAL A 217 -8.27 21.37 7.00
C VAL A 217 -7.03 20.59 6.58
N VAL A 218 -6.51 19.75 7.45
CA VAL A 218 -5.33 18.91 7.18
C VAL A 218 -5.63 17.92 6.08
N GLU A 219 -6.76 17.23 6.13
CA GLU A 219 -7.26 16.32 5.08
C GLU A 219 -7.35 17.06 3.74
N TYR A 220 -7.98 18.23 3.72
CA TYR A 220 -8.08 19.06 2.53
C TYR A 220 -6.70 19.45 1.94
N VAL A 221 -5.73 19.77 2.78
CA VAL A 221 -4.35 20.08 2.30
C VAL A 221 -3.73 18.86 1.64
N HIS A 222 -3.89 17.66 2.17
CA HIS A 222 -3.36 16.44 1.57
C HIS A 222 -3.98 16.12 0.21
N GLU A 223 -5.28 16.37 0.05
CA GLU A 223 -6.02 16.14 -1.19
C GLU A 223 -5.68 17.17 -2.28
N HIS A 224 -5.48 18.41 -1.87
CA HIS A 224 -5.39 19.56 -2.79
C HIS A 224 -4.01 20.25 -2.80
N ALA A 225 -2.95 19.61 -2.26
CA ALA A 225 -1.62 20.21 -2.16
C ALA A 225 -1.05 20.73 -3.49
N HIS A 226 -1.46 20.17 -4.62
CA HIS A 226 -1.09 20.60 -5.98
C HIS A 226 -1.73 21.93 -6.40
N LEU A 227 -2.82 22.34 -5.74
CA LEU A 227 -3.52 23.58 -6.02
C LEU A 227 -2.89 24.78 -5.26
N PRO A 228 -3.11 26.03 -5.71
CA PRO A 228 -2.62 27.22 -5.04
C PRO A 228 -3.43 27.54 -3.77
N ILE A 229 -3.29 26.69 -2.74
CA ILE A 229 -3.98 26.86 -1.45
C ILE A 229 -3.28 27.93 -0.62
N THR A 230 -4.06 28.82 0.02
CA THR A 230 -3.58 29.79 0.98
C THR A 230 -4.09 29.52 2.39
N SER A 231 -3.41 30.08 3.40
CA SER A 231 -3.91 30.02 4.79
C SER A 231 -5.29 30.68 4.97
N THR A 232 -5.65 31.63 4.10
CA THR A 232 -6.96 32.28 4.11
C THR A 232 -8.05 31.33 3.65
N ASP A 233 -7.79 30.55 2.58
CA ASP A 233 -8.72 29.53 2.09
C ASP A 233 -8.96 28.46 3.16
N LEU A 234 -7.90 28.03 3.84
CA LEU A 234 -7.98 27.07 4.92
C LEU A 234 -8.74 27.61 6.14
N ALA A 235 -8.62 28.89 6.45
CA ALA A 235 -9.37 29.52 7.53
C ALA A 235 -10.87 29.57 7.19
N ALA A 236 -11.22 29.91 5.96
CA ALA A 236 -12.59 29.89 5.46
C ALA A 236 -13.18 28.47 5.53
N LEU A 237 -12.45 27.45 5.06
CA LEU A 237 -12.84 26.05 5.10
C LEU A 237 -13.16 25.57 6.52
N ALA A 238 -12.33 25.98 7.51
CA ALA A 238 -12.53 25.62 8.91
C ALA A 238 -13.62 26.46 9.61
N ASN A 239 -14.15 27.48 8.96
CA ASN A 239 -14.98 28.51 9.58
C ASN A 239 -14.29 29.13 10.80
N LEU A 240 -13.03 29.55 10.63
CA LEU A 240 -12.17 30.18 11.63
C LEU A 240 -11.61 31.49 11.09
N SER A 241 -11.24 32.43 11.99
CA SER A 241 -10.37 33.53 11.60
C SER A 241 -8.96 33.01 11.30
N LEU A 242 -8.21 33.71 10.45
CA LEU A 242 -6.81 33.35 10.12
C LEU A 242 -5.95 33.21 11.39
N ARG A 243 -6.14 34.12 12.37
CA ARG A 243 -5.45 34.07 13.67
C ARG A 243 -5.82 32.81 14.48
N ALA A 244 -7.09 32.42 14.48
CA ALA A 244 -7.55 31.22 15.17
C ALA A 244 -7.02 29.95 14.50
N LEU A 245 -6.98 29.91 13.16
CA LEU A 245 -6.37 28.81 12.42
C LEU A 245 -4.87 28.68 12.75
N GLN A 246 -4.11 29.79 12.69
CA GLN A 246 -2.67 29.79 13.02
C GLN A 246 -2.40 29.32 14.45
N ALA A 247 -3.16 29.81 15.42
CA ALA A 247 -3.05 29.41 16.82
C ALA A 247 -3.37 27.91 17.00
N SER A 248 -4.39 27.40 16.29
CA SER A 248 -4.78 25.99 16.36
C SER A 248 -3.72 25.10 15.70
N PHE A 249 -3.17 25.48 14.54
CA PHE A 249 -2.08 24.76 13.90
C PHE A 249 -0.82 24.72 14.78
N GLY A 250 -0.43 25.86 15.35
CA GLY A 250 0.72 25.93 16.28
C GLY A 250 0.53 25.01 17.49
N ARG A 251 -0.68 24.98 18.08
CA ARG A 251 -0.98 24.13 19.24
C ARG A 251 -1.05 22.64 18.90
N VAL A 252 -1.64 22.27 17.76
CA VAL A 252 -1.95 20.87 17.41
C VAL A 252 -0.83 20.23 16.62
N LEU A 253 -0.20 21.00 15.71
CA LEU A 253 0.80 20.51 14.76
C LEU A 253 2.21 21.08 15.00
N GLY A 254 2.38 22.01 15.94
CA GLY A 254 3.67 22.65 16.21
C GLY A 254 4.19 23.57 15.09
N MET A 255 3.38 23.86 14.07
CA MET A 255 3.80 24.64 12.91
C MET A 255 2.67 25.53 12.36
N SER A 256 3.01 26.46 11.47
CA SER A 256 2.01 27.29 10.79
C SER A 256 1.33 26.56 9.63
N PRO A 257 0.10 26.98 9.21
CA PRO A 257 -0.60 26.39 8.06
C PRO A 257 0.26 26.39 6.77
N ASN A 258 0.96 27.50 6.49
CA ASN A 258 1.83 27.58 5.32
C ASN A 258 3.05 26.65 5.40
N ALA A 259 3.62 26.46 6.60
CA ALA A 259 4.70 25.50 6.80
C ALA A 259 4.19 24.07 6.58
N TYR A 260 2.96 23.77 7.00
CA TYR A 260 2.32 22.50 6.80
C TYR A 260 2.06 22.21 5.31
N ILE A 261 1.44 23.13 4.56
CA ILE A 261 1.24 22.99 3.11
C ILE A 261 2.58 22.74 2.41
N ARG A 262 3.62 23.47 2.81
CA ARG A 262 4.98 23.29 2.24
C ARG A 262 5.55 21.91 2.54
N SER A 263 5.41 21.39 3.76
CA SER A 263 5.86 20.06 4.15
C SER A 263 5.18 18.99 3.31
N VAL A 264 3.84 19.02 3.20
CA VAL A 264 3.08 18.08 2.38
C VAL A 264 3.52 18.10 0.91
N ARG A 265 3.76 19.30 0.34
CA ARG A 265 4.27 19.43 -1.04
C ARG A 265 5.67 18.81 -1.20
N LEU A 266 6.56 19.03 -0.23
CA LEU A 266 7.91 18.43 -0.27
C LEU A 266 7.85 16.91 -0.19
N ASP A 267 6.95 16.34 0.61
CA ASP A 267 6.74 14.90 0.68
C ASP A 267 6.24 14.32 -0.65
N ARG A 268 5.32 15.03 -1.34
CA ARG A 268 4.83 14.65 -2.67
C ARG A 268 5.93 14.73 -3.74
N ILE A 269 6.74 15.80 -3.71
CA ILE A 269 7.91 15.94 -4.60
C ILE A 269 8.88 14.78 -4.38
N ARG A 270 9.20 14.46 -3.13
CA ARG A 270 10.11 13.35 -2.83
C ARG A 270 9.59 12.04 -3.42
N THR A 271 8.30 11.78 -3.26
CA THR A 271 7.67 10.61 -3.86
C THR A 271 7.81 10.59 -5.37
N GLU A 272 7.55 11.73 -6.04
CA GLU A 272 7.66 11.84 -7.49
C GLU A 272 9.10 11.68 -7.97
N LEU A 273 10.08 12.22 -7.24
CA LEU A 273 11.51 12.09 -7.56
C LEU A 273 12.02 10.66 -7.34
N VAL A 274 11.55 9.96 -6.32
CA VAL A 274 11.91 8.53 -6.07
C VAL A 274 11.38 7.61 -7.18
N HIS A 275 10.30 7.98 -7.86
CA HIS A 275 9.71 7.20 -8.94
C HIS A 275 10.04 7.76 -10.33
N GLY A 276 10.76 8.88 -10.39
CA GLY A 276 11.13 9.56 -11.63
C GLY A 276 12.34 8.91 -12.29
N GLU A 277 12.32 8.80 -13.62
CA GLU A 277 13.51 8.42 -14.39
C GLU A 277 14.50 9.59 -14.46
N PRO A 278 15.78 9.43 -14.05
CA PRO A 278 16.77 10.51 -14.07
C PRO A 278 16.98 11.17 -15.43
N SER A 279 16.79 10.39 -16.52
CA SER A 279 16.92 10.86 -17.90
C SER A 279 15.72 11.66 -18.42
N ALA A 280 14.54 11.50 -17.81
CA ALA A 280 13.27 12.08 -18.26
C ALA A 280 12.68 13.08 -17.27
N THR A 281 13.12 13.08 -16.01
CA THR A 281 12.55 13.91 -14.94
C THR A 281 13.43 15.11 -14.62
N ALA A 282 12.89 16.31 -14.80
CA ALA A 282 13.59 17.55 -14.40
C ALA A 282 13.11 17.99 -13.00
N VAL A 283 14.02 17.98 -12.03
CA VAL A 283 13.75 18.42 -10.64
C VAL A 283 13.06 19.79 -10.57
N ALA A 284 13.44 20.73 -11.46
CA ALA A 284 12.87 22.08 -11.50
C ALA A 284 11.40 22.08 -11.96
N ASP A 285 11.01 21.15 -12.84
CA ASP A 285 9.65 21.04 -13.35
C ASP A 285 8.75 20.42 -12.29
N VAL A 286 9.21 19.36 -11.62
CA VAL A 286 8.53 18.77 -10.48
C VAL A 286 8.30 19.81 -9.39
N ALA A 287 9.34 20.57 -9.01
CA ALA A 287 9.21 21.61 -8.00
C ALA A 287 8.19 22.70 -8.40
N ARG A 288 8.18 23.09 -9.67
CA ARG A 288 7.25 24.11 -10.21
C ARG A 288 5.81 23.58 -10.22
N HIS A 289 5.61 22.32 -10.61
CA HIS A 289 4.30 21.66 -10.57
C HIS A 289 3.68 21.71 -9.15
N TRP A 290 4.49 21.52 -8.12
CA TRP A 290 4.07 21.58 -6.72
C TRP A 290 4.11 23.00 -6.12
N GLY A 291 4.20 24.04 -6.95
CA GLY A 291 4.05 25.45 -6.54
C GLY A 291 5.31 26.07 -5.91
N PHE A 292 6.51 25.52 -6.16
CA PHE A 292 7.78 26.15 -5.77
C PHE A 292 8.33 27.01 -6.90
N ALA A 293 8.17 28.32 -6.76
CA ALA A 293 8.62 29.30 -7.78
C ALA A 293 10.15 29.51 -7.81
N HIS A 294 10.87 29.17 -6.72
CA HIS A 294 12.29 29.47 -6.57
C HIS A 294 13.09 28.22 -6.25
N ALA A 295 13.88 27.74 -7.22
CA ALA A 295 14.65 26.50 -7.12
C ALA A 295 15.62 26.47 -5.90
N GLY A 296 16.31 27.58 -5.61
CA GLY A 296 17.24 27.64 -4.47
C GLY A 296 16.54 27.52 -3.11
N ARG A 297 15.38 28.19 -2.92
CA ARG A 297 14.59 28.07 -1.70
C ARG A 297 13.94 26.71 -1.56
N PHE A 298 13.54 26.11 -2.67
CA PHE A 298 13.03 24.75 -2.71
C PHE A 298 14.11 23.73 -2.29
N SER A 299 15.30 23.77 -2.93
CA SER A 299 16.39 22.84 -2.63
C SER A 299 16.84 22.91 -1.16
N ALA A 300 16.92 24.12 -0.61
CA ALA A 300 17.25 24.34 0.79
C ALA A 300 16.17 23.78 1.74
N ALA A 301 14.89 23.99 1.41
CA ALA A 301 13.77 23.45 2.20
C ALA A 301 13.71 21.92 2.13
N TYR A 302 13.96 21.35 0.95
CA TYR A 302 14.01 19.91 0.71
C TYR A 302 15.16 19.27 1.51
N ALA A 303 16.38 19.81 1.39
CA ALA A 303 17.54 19.32 2.13
C ALA A 303 17.35 19.41 3.66
N LYS A 304 16.68 20.49 4.13
CA LYS A 304 16.34 20.61 5.55
C LYS A 304 15.38 19.54 6.04
N GLN A 305 14.41 19.13 5.20
CA GLN A 305 13.39 18.14 5.59
C GLN A 305 13.89 16.70 5.47
N PHE A 306 14.69 16.40 4.44
CA PHE A 306 15.06 15.01 4.09
C PHE A 306 16.55 14.69 4.28
N GLY A 307 17.40 15.66 4.60
CA GLY A 307 18.84 15.46 4.80
C GLY A 307 19.65 15.24 3.51
N GLU A 308 18.99 15.36 2.33
CA GLU A 308 19.60 15.17 1.00
C GLU A 308 19.03 16.18 -0.01
N TYR A 309 19.75 16.43 -1.10
CA TYR A 309 19.25 17.31 -2.16
C TYR A 309 18.29 16.58 -3.11
N PRO A 310 17.32 17.28 -3.74
CA PRO A 310 16.37 16.69 -4.69
C PRO A 310 17.03 15.93 -5.84
N SER A 311 18.17 16.42 -6.34
CA SER A 311 18.96 15.76 -7.39
C SER A 311 19.63 14.47 -6.91
N GLU A 312 19.89 14.33 -5.63
CA GLU A 312 20.44 13.12 -5.04
C GLU A 312 19.36 12.05 -4.92
N THR A 313 18.15 12.46 -4.48
CA THR A 313 16.98 11.58 -4.46
C THR A 313 16.71 11.02 -5.85
N LEU A 314 16.63 11.88 -6.87
CA LEU A 314 16.35 11.47 -8.27
C LEU A 314 17.43 10.54 -8.84
N ARG A 315 18.71 10.72 -8.48
CA ARG A 315 19.79 9.85 -8.96
C ARG A 315 19.83 8.48 -8.31
N ARG A 316 19.18 8.31 -7.16
CA ARG A 316 19.05 7.02 -6.46
C ARG A 316 17.81 6.25 -6.87
N ALA A 317 16.89 6.90 -7.58
CA ALA A 317 15.72 6.29 -8.19
C ALA A 317 16.12 5.44 -9.42
#